data_16ba9a61ed9f8a067bf22c9d6784497d
#
_entry.id   16ba9a61ed9f8a067bf22c9d6784497d
#
_cell.length_a   1.000
_cell.length_b   1.000
_cell.length_c   1.000
_cell.angle_alpha   90.00
_cell.angle_beta   90.00
_cell.angle_gamma   90.00
#
_symmetry.space_group_name_H-M   'P 1'
#
loop_
_entity.id
_entity.type
_entity.pdbx_description
1 polymer ?
#
loop_
_entity_poly.entity_id
_entity_poly.type
_entity_poly.pdbx_seq_one_letter_code
_entity_poly.pdbx_strand_id
1 'polypeptide(L)'
;MGRPAAGWRAVVTTLVAAAALGACTSTDGSGSATSMAGSGPRLSWATVTLPAGVEPKTLTTMGDRVLVGGLKAGDTPDTPSPTMLTIDAAGSQRPVPLNPQSPYAPLARWYSVATDGTRIVAIGGANGGAHANVRWTTWAGTAAGVDELPQSFYAFGGWGAGDLVDAVITPGGDALVGSWGGAKAGLDAAVWTFADRVWTRQESAGTALESTATLLVGPRGATGDGDGVLVTGSALHLDQGVDQTAAVWRSSGVNTGWHRIDLPGAGAHSEAVSAQCSPADGSCLVTGQVDGRLALWDLHGDTATARAGLPIIGVGDQDVIPRPMSAGAHSLVVSPSAGQSVVLSSASEGWATSAGPTGLPVAAALVGDRLYVATRPTAGAAANLFVARWPG
;
A
#
# COMPACT_ATOMS: atom_id res chain seq x y z
N MET A 1 54.23 14.27 -34.71
CA MET A 1 54.14 12.92 -35.26
C MET A 1 52.81 12.33 -34.83
N GLY A 2 51.86 12.36 -35.73
CA GLY A 2 50.49 11.93 -35.50
C GLY A 2 50.29 10.45 -35.79
N ARG A 3 49.34 9.85 -35.10
CA ARG A 3 48.71 8.59 -35.52
C ARG A 3 47.19 8.70 -35.43
N PRO A 4 46.46 8.18 -36.42
CA PRO A 4 45.02 8.38 -36.53
C PRO A 4 44.20 7.37 -35.72
N ALA A 5 43.02 7.80 -35.29
CA ALA A 5 41.99 6.98 -34.67
C ALA A 5 41.27 6.10 -35.68
N ALA A 6 41.16 4.82 -35.42
CA ALA A 6 40.36 3.86 -36.18
C ALA A 6 38.91 3.91 -35.71
N GLY A 7 38.02 4.36 -36.64
CA GLY A 7 36.59 4.32 -36.43
C GLY A 7 36.00 2.93 -36.69
N TRP A 8 35.22 2.44 -35.74
CA TRP A 8 34.39 1.27 -35.95
C TRP A 8 33.01 1.69 -36.42
N ARG A 9 32.69 1.29 -37.65
CA ARG A 9 31.36 1.40 -38.24
C ARG A 9 30.55 0.16 -37.84
N ALA A 10 29.49 0.36 -37.11
CA ALA A 10 28.48 -0.67 -36.88
C ALA A 10 27.61 -0.81 -38.12
N VAL A 11 27.57 -2.01 -38.69
CA VAL A 11 26.68 -2.42 -39.78
C VAL A 11 25.36 -2.84 -39.16
N VAL A 12 24.30 -2.06 -39.36
CA VAL A 12 22.94 -2.44 -39.00
C VAL A 12 22.36 -3.22 -40.19
N THR A 13 22.14 -4.52 -40.00
CA THR A 13 21.45 -5.38 -40.97
C THR A 13 19.96 -5.34 -40.69
N THR A 14 19.21 -4.68 -41.54
CA THR A 14 17.73 -4.64 -41.48
C THR A 14 17.18 -5.90 -42.11
N LEU A 15 16.57 -6.79 -41.31
CA LEU A 15 15.78 -7.90 -41.83
C LEU A 15 14.35 -7.42 -42.08
N VAL A 16 13.94 -7.37 -43.32
CA VAL A 16 12.56 -7.17 -43.74
C VAL A 16 11.88 -8.53 -43.77
N ALA A 17 10.99 -8.77 -42.82
CA ALA A 17 10.07 -9.91 -42.84
C ALA A 17 8.76 -9.49 -43.50
N ALA A 18 8.46 -10.06 -44.65
CA ALA A 18 7.16 -9.94 -45.32
C ALA A 18 6.11 -10.73 -44.56
N ALA A 19 5.14 -10.05 -43.94
CA ALA A 19 3.98 -10.70 -43.33
C ALA A 19 2.85 -10.79 -44.38
N ALA A 20 2.41 -12.02 -44.63
CA ALA A 20 1.26 -12.33 -45.46
C ALA A 20 -0.03 -11.88 -44.73
N LEU A 21 -0.83 -11.08 -45.44
CA LEU A 21 -2.17 -10.68 -45.00
C LEU A 21 -3.14 -11.86 -45.09
N GLY A 22 -3.40 -12.53 -43.95
CA GLY A 22 -4.54 -13.42 -43.79
C GLY A 22 -5.72 -12.60 -43.28
N ALA A 23 -6.74 -12.44 -44.12
CA ALA A 23 -8.01 -11.85 -43.73
C ALA A 23 -8.73 -12.82 -42.74
N CYS A 24 -8.69 -12.51 -41.43
CA CYS A 24 -9.60 -13.11 -40.48
C CYS A 24 -10.80 -12.18 -40.29
N THR A 25 -11.97 -12.66 -40.70
CA THR A 25 -13.28 -12.08 -40.43
C THR A 25 -13.44 -11.93 -38.92
N SER A 26 -13.50 -10.69 -38.43
CA SER A 26 -13.87 -10.35 -37.07
C SER A 26 -15.36 -10.70 -36.87
N THR A 27 -15.64 -11.79 -36.19
CA THR A 27 -16.91 -11.96 -35.49
C THR A 27 -16.90 -10.99 -34.32
N ASP A 28 -17.74 -9.97 -34.39
CA ASP A 28 -18.10 -9.10 -33.28
C ASP A 28 -18.68 -9.96 -32.13
N GLY A 29 -17.79 -10.44 -31.28
CA GLY A 29 -18.15 -10.92 -29.96
C GLY A 29 -18.33 -9.72 -29.06
N SER A 30 -19.53 -9.18 -29.01
CA SER A 30 -19.99 -8.33 -27.90
C SER A 30 -19.88 -9.15 -26.63
N GLY A 31 -18.70 -9.16 -26.01
CA GLY A 31 -18.49 -9.65 -24.65
C GLY A 31 -19.34 -8.77 -23.74
N SER A 32 -20.56 -9.20 -23.47
CA SER A 32 -21.34 -8.69 -22.37
C SER A 32 -20.46 -8.80 -21.13
N ALA A 33 -20.03 -7.66 -20.59
CA ALA A 33 -19.43 -7.60 -19.26
C ALA A 33 -20.48 -8.23 -18.32
N THR A 34 -20.25 -9.47 -17.94
CA THR A 34 -21.08 -10.17 -16.97
C THR A 34 -20.92 -9.38 -15.69
N SER A 35 -21.89 -8.53 -15.40
CA SER A 35 -22.05 -7.89 -14.09
C SER A 35 -21.99 -9.05 -13.08
N MET A 36 -20.94 -9.12 -12.28
CA MET A 36 -20.89 -10.06 -11.17
C MET A 36 -22.06 -9.68 -10.26
N ALA A 37 -23.15 -10.44 -10.36
CA ALA A 37 -24.27 -10.31 -9.44
C ALA A 37 -23.72 -10.66 -8.07
N GLY A 38 -23.43 -9.61 -7.26
CA GLY A 38 -22.86 -9.78 -5.94
C GLY A 38 -23.83 -10.53 -5.04
N SER A 39 -23.32 -11.49 -4.30
CA SER A 39 -24.06 -12.20 -3.25
C SER A 39 -24.18 -11.39 -1.96
N GLY A 40 -23.49 -10.26 -1.89
CA GLY A 40 -23.45 -9.38 -0.73
C GLY A 40 -24.51 -8.27 -0.75
N PRO A 41 -24.53 -7.42 0.29
CA PRO A 41 -25.49 -6.33 0.38
C PRO A 41 -25.31 -5.32 -0.76
N ARG A 42 -26.44 -4.77 -1.24
CA ARG A 42 -26.41 -3.69 -2.22
C ARG A 42 -25.94 -2.41 -1.53
N LEU A 43 -24.76 -1.89 -1.92
CA LEU A 43 -24.23 -0.63 -1.44
C LEU A 43 -24.64 0.53 -2.37
N SER A 44 -25.17 1.59 -1.78
CA SER A 44 -25.50 2.83 -2.50
C SER A 44 -24.38 3.83 -2.29
N TRP A 45 -23.58 4.08 -3.32
CA TRP A 45 -22.43 4.97 -3.26
C TRP A 45 -22.82 6.41 -3.53
N ALA A 46 -22.42 7.32 -2.65
CA ALA A 46 -22.49 8.75 -2.84
C ALA A 46 -21.08 9.34 -2.98
N THR A 47 -20.90 10.29 -3.88
CA THR A 47 -19.64 11.02 -4.01
C THR A 47 -19.48 11.98 -2.85
N VAL A 48 -18.31 11.98 -2.21
CA VAL A 48 -17.92 13.00 -1.24
C VAL A 48 -17.16 14.09 -1.96
N THR A 49 -17.76 15.30 -2.02
CA THR A 49 -17.11 16.46 -2.62
C THR A 49 -15.98 16.93 -1.73
N LEU A 50 -14.73 16.78 -2.18
CA LEU A 50 -13.55 17.33 -1.53
C LEU A 50 -13.33 18.79 -1.93
N PRO A 51 -12.50 19.55 -1.19
CA PRO A 51 -12.10 20.90 -1.62
C PRO A 51 -11.50 20.89 -3.03
N ALA A 52 -11.71 22.00 -3.76
CA ALA A 52 -11.33 22.09 -5.17
C ALA A 52 -9.85 21.71 -5.40
N GLY A 53 -9.61 20.84 -6.36
CA GLY A 53 -8.28 20.36 -6.75
C GLY A 53 -7.67 19.35 -5.79
N VAL A 54 -8.37 18.87 -4.77
CA VAL A 54 -7.86 17.85 -3.83
C VAL A 54 -8.18 16.45 -4.35
N GLU A 55 -7.13 15.64 -4.48
CA GLU A 55 -7.22 14.21 -4.79
C GLU A 55 -6.89 13.38 -3.54
N PRO A 56 -7.77 12.47 -3.10
CA PRO A 56 -7.48 11.59 -1.96
C PRO A 56 -6.42 10.55 -2.35
N LYS A 57 -5.44 10.33 -1.47
CA LYS A 57 -4.36 9.33 -1.63
C LYS A 57 -4.37 8.28 -0.53
N THR A 58 -4.65 8.68 0.70
CA THR A 58 -4.74 7.78 1.85
C THR A 58 -6.03 8.03 2.62
N LEU A 59 -6.59 6.97 3.18
CA LEU A 59 -7.74 7.03 4.08
C LEU A 59 -7.42 6.23 5.34
N THR A 60 -7.66 6.81 6.51
CA THR A 60 -7.42 6.16 7.80
C THR A 60 -8.55 6.49 8.77
N THR A 61 -9.02 5.50 9.50
CA THR A 61 -10.03 5.70 10.55
C THR A 61 -9.39 6.40 11.74
N MET A 62 -9.93 7.56 12.13
CA MET A 62 -9.46 8.38 13.26
C MET A 62 -10.61 8.65 14.22
N GLY A 63 -10.83 7.75 15.17
CA GLY A 63 -12.00 7.81 16.06
C GLY A 63 -13.31 7.71 15.28
N ASP A 64 -14.14 8.74 15.38
CA ASP A 64 -15.44 8.87 14.70
C ASP A 64 -15.35 9.56 13.32
N ARG A 65 -14.14 9.72 12.76
CA ARG A 65 -13.86 10.43 11.52
C ARG A 65 -13.00 9.61 10.57
N VAL A 66 -13.08 9.93 9.29
CA VAL A 66 -12.05 9.51 8.35
C VAL A 66 -11.01 10.64 8.20
N LEU A 67 -9.74 10.29 8.34
CA LEU A 67 -8.61 11.14 8.01
C LEU A 67 -8.23 10.89 6.55
N VAL A 68 -8.23 11.94 5.76
CA VAL A 68 -7.91 11.92 4.33
C VAL A 68 -6.57 12.61 4.12
N GLY A 69 -5.58 11.87 3.70
CA GLY A 69 -4.36 12.43 3.13
C GLY A 69 -4.54 12.61 1.64
N GLY A 70 -4.39 13.82 1.15
CA GLY A 70 -4.63 14.16 -0.24
C GLY A 70 -3.49 14.94 -0.87
N LEU A 71 -3.59 15.14 -2.18
CA LEU A 71 -2.78 16.07 -2.94
C LEU A 71 -3.66 17.15 -3.51
N LYS A 72 -3.29 18.40 -3.31
CA LYS A 72 -3.90 19.53 -3.99
C LYS A 72 -3.13 19.82 -5.26
N ALA A 73 -3.85 19.94 -6.38
CA ALA A 73 -3.23 20.35 -7.65
C ALA A 73 -2.52 21.71 -7.48
N GLY A 74 -1.30 21.79 -7.98
CA GLY A 74 -0.55 23.04 -8.07
C GLY A 74 -0.73 23.71 -9.43
N ASP A 75 0.03 24.78 -9.66
CA ASP A 75 -0.01 25.52 -10.94
C ASP A 75 0.50 24.66 -12.12
N THR A 76 1.30 23.65 -11.81
CA THR A 76 1.76 22.65 -12.78
C THR A 76 1.55 21.24 -12.21
N PRO A 77 1.46 20.19 -13.07
CA PRO A 77 1.35 18.80 -12.62
C PRO A 77 2.51 18.35 -11.72
N ASP A 78 3.67 18.99 -11.82
CA ASP A 78 4.88 18.64 -11.09
C ASP A 78 4.99 19.36 -9.74
N THR A 79 4.06 20.26 -9.42
CA THR A 79 4.06 21.03 -8.18
C THR A 79 2.81 20.80 -7.32
N PRO A 80 2.34 19.54 -7.14
CA PRO A 80 1.25 19.29 -6.20
C PRO A 80 1.71 19.61 -4.77
N SER A 81 0.78 19.94 -3.90
CA SER A 81 1.06 20.13 -2.48
C SER A 81 0.31 19.11 -1.62
N PRO A 82 0.91 18.62 -0.54
CA PRO A 82 0.20 17.76 0.40
C PRO A 82 -0.94 18.53 1.06
N THR A 83 -2.03 17.82 1.31
CA THR A 83 -3.15 18.33 2.11
C THR A 83 -3.64 17.22 3.02
N MET A 84 -4.26 17.59 4.12
CA MET A 84 -4.87 16.65 5.03
C MET A 84 -6.15 17.25 5.59
N LEU A 85 -7.17 16.42 5.75
CA LEU A 85 -8.44 16.83 6.34
C LEU A 85 -9.13 15.66 7.03
N THR A 86 -10.02 15.96 7.98
CA THR A 86 -10.91 14.99 8.58
C THR A 86 -12.33 15.19 8.07
N ILE A 87 -13.10 14.11 7.94
CA ILE A 87 -14.53 14.12 7.60
C ILE A 87 -15.26 13.37 8.70
N ASP A 88 -16.23 14.03 9.34
CA ASP A 88 -17.04 13.42 10.38
C ASP A 88 -18.25 12.64 9.83
N ALA A 89 -19.02 12.02 10.72
CA ALA A 89 -20.20 11.27 10.35
C ALA A 89 -21.31 12.12 9.70
N ALA A 90 -21.34 13.44 9.93
CA ALA A 90 -22.26 14.35 9.27
C ALA A 90 -21.76 14.80 7.88
N GLY A 91 -20.53 14.42 7.50
CA GLY A 91 -19.87 14.85 6.27
C GLY A 91 -19.17 16.21 6.39
N SER A 92 -19.07 16.77 7.60
CA SER A 92 -18.36 18.04 7.82
C SER A 92 -16.87 17.85 7.69
N GLN A 93 -16.24 18.67 6.87
CA GLN A 93 -14.81 18.60 6.59
C GLN A 93 -14.05 19.63 7.40
N ARG A 94 -12.93 19.21 8.01
CA ARG A 94 -12.03 20.11 8.74
C ARG A 94 -10.61 19.92 8.24
N PRO A 95 -9.96 20.98 7.71
CA PRO A 95 -8.55 20.91 7.36
C PRO A 95 -7.69 20.58 8.59
N VAL A 96 -6.66 19.76 8.38
CA VAL A 96 -5.59 19.55 9.34
C VAL A 96 -4.40 20.41 8.88
N PRO A 97 -3.99 21.42 9.65
CA PRO A 97 -2.85 22.26 9.30
C PRO A 97 -1.57 21.43 9.14
N LEU A 98 -0.80 21.69 8.09
CA LEU A 98 0.50 21.08 7.85
C LEU A 98 1.58 22.14 8.00
N ASN A 99 2.64 21.84 8.76
CA ASN A 99 3.77 22.72 9.00
C ASN A 99 5.04 22.17 8.32
N PRO A 100 5.27 22.44 7.02
CA PRO A 100 6.46 22.01 6.31
C PRO A 100 7.70 22.76 6.84
N GLN A 101 8.83 22.05 6.97
CA GLN A 101 10.10 22.61 7.47
C GLN A 101 11.22 22.50 6.43
N SER A 102 11.15 21.52 5.51
CA SER A 102 12.15 21.28 4.48
C SER A 102 11.68 21.76 3.10
N PRO A 103 12.59 21.95 2.14
CA PRO A 103 12.22 22.31 0.77
C PRO A 103 11.39 21.24 0.03
N TYR A 104 11.42 20.00 0.48
CA TYR A 104 10.71 18.88 -0.13
C TYR A 104 9.29 18.69 0.43
N ALA A 105 9.07 19.12 1.65
CA ALA A 105 7.79 18.97 2.32
C ALA A 105 6.60 19.61 1.60
N PRO A 106 6.71 20.82 1.02
CA PRO A 106 5.62 21.42 0.23
C PRO A 106 5.25 20.63 -1.04
N LEU A 107 6.14 19.75 -1.51
CA LEU A 107 5.96 18.94 -2.71
C LEU A 107 5.68 17.46 -2.37
N ALA A 108 5.58 17.13 -1.10
CA ALA A 108 5.45 15.75 -0.65
C ALA A 108 4.13 15.13 -1.14
N ARG A 109 4.19 13.86 -1.55
CA ARG A 109 3.03 13.00 -1.80
C ARG A 109 2.93 12.04 -0.62
N TRP A 110 1.71 11.77 -0.15
CA TRP A 110 1.51 10.82 0.93
C TRP A 110 1.72 9.39 0.42
N TYR A 111 2.52 8.64 1.14
CA TYR A 111 2.73 7.20 0.96
C TYR A 111 1.99 6.41 2.02
N SER A 112 2.05 6.86 3.27
CA SER A 112 1.31 6.25 4.38
C SER A 112 0.90 7.30 5.40
N VAL A 113 -0.27 7.10 6.00
CA VAL A 113 -0.78 7.90 7.13
C VAL A 113 -1.36 6.94 8.15
N ALA A 114 -0.75 6.88 9.32
CA ALA A 114 -1.20 6.08 10.47
C ALA A 114 -1.80 6.98 11.55
N THR A 115 -2.75 6.44 12.33
CA THR A 115 -3.30 7.09 13.52
C THR A 115 -3.76 6.04 14.53
N ASP A 116 -3.66 6.39 15.81
CA ASP A 116 -4.28 5.65 16.93
C ASP A 116 -5.64 6.25 17.36
N GLY A 117 -6.20 7.13 16.53
CA GLY A 117 -7.41 7.88 16.82
C GLY A 117 -7.15 9.29 17.35
N THR A 118 -5.95 9.60 17.79
CA THR A 118 -5.53 10.90 18.32
C THR A 118 -4.26 11.41 17.64
N ARG A 119 -3.19 10.62 17.68
CA ARG A 119 -1.90 10.94 17.06
C ARG A 119 -1.95 10.58 15.58
N ILE A 120 -1.17 11.29 14.80
CA ILE A 120 -0.95 11.07 13.38
C ILE A 120 0.56 10.92 13.17
N VAL A 121 0.96 9.87 12.47
CA VAL A 121 2.31 9.70 11.92
C VAL A 121 2.18 9.43 10.44
N ALA A 122 2.96 10.13 9.62
CA ALA A 122 2.85 9.98 8.18
C ALA A 122 4.20 9.98 7.48
N ILE A 123 4.23 9.31 6.34
CA ILE A 123 5.33 9.29 5.38
C ILE A 123 4.88 10.08 4.15
N GLY A 124 5.63 11.11 3.82
CA GLY A 124 5.55 11.82 2.56
C GLY A 124 6.84 11.67 1.78
N GLY A 125 6.80 11.99 0.51
CA GLY A 125 7.99 11.99 -0.32
C GLY A 125 7.81 12.80 -1.59
N ALA A 126 8.89 13.37 -2.07
CA ALA A 126 8.94 14.08 -3.34
C ALA A 126 10.09 13.55 -4.19
N ASN A 127 9.85 13.33 -5.48
CA ASN A 127 10.94 13.01 -6.41
C ASN A 127 11.85 14.23 -6.53
N GLY A 128 13.17 14.01 -6.45
CA GLY A 128 14.12 15.10 -6.57
C GLY A 128 15.57 14.67 -6.35
N GLY A 129 16.49 15.59 -6.63
CA GLY A 129 17.93 15.37 -6.51
C GLY A 129 18.52 14.55 -7.65
N ALA A 130 19.83 14.25 -7.53
CA ALA A 130 20.53 13.40 -8.49
C ALA A 130 19.85 12.01 -8.51
N HIS A 131 19.63 11.46 -9.69
CA HIS A 131 19.03 10.14 -9.91
C HIS A 131 17.51 10.03 -9.61
N ALA A 132 16.78 11.15 -9.46
CA ALA A 132 15.34 11.19 -9.24
C ALA A 132 14.83 10.36 -8.03
N ASN A 133 15.69 10.06 -7.05
CA ASN A 133 15.30 9.32 -5.86
C ASN A 133 14.26 10.10 -5.04
N VAL A 134 13.39 9.37 -4.34
CA VAL A 134 12.42 9.96 -3.43
C VAL A 134 13.17 10.65 -2.28
N ARG A 135 12.78 11.89 -2.00
CA ARG A 135 13.16 12.61 -0.79
C ARG A 135 12.07 12.41 0.23
N TRP A 136 12.32 11.50 1.13
CA TRP A 136 11.38 11.15 2.17
C TRP A 136 11.22 12.27 3.17
N THR A 137 9.98 12.54 3.56
CA THR A 137 9.60 13.44 4.65
C THR A 137 8.75 12.67 5.64
N THR A 138 8.98 12.90 6.93
CA THR A 138 8.19 12.28 7.99
C THR A 138 7.45 13.35 8.76
N TRP A 139 6.25 13.01 9.20
CA TRP A 139 5.34 13.97 9.79
C TRP A 139 4.70 13.37 11.04
N ALA A 140 4.51 14.19 12.08
CA ALA A 140 3.81 13.77 13.28
C ALA A 140 2.98 14.93 13.87
N GLY A 141 1.87 14.57 14.52
CA GLY A 141 0.98 15.54 15.15
C GLY A 141 -0.37 14.96 15.52
N THR A 142 -1.39 15.80 15.40
CA THR A 142 -2.79 15.46 15.67
C THR A 142 -3.70 16.15 14.67
N ALA A 143 -5.02 16.01 14.78
CA ALA A 143 -5.96 16.77 13.96
C ALA A 143 -5.89 18.30 14.16
N ALA A 144 -5.22 18.79 15.22
CA ALA A 144 -4.99 20.22 15.44
C ALA A 144 -3.83 20.77 14.61
N GLY A 145 -2.93 19.91 14.14
CA GLY A 145 -1.79 20.26 13.29
C GLY A 145 -0.79 19.11 13.21
N VAL A 146 -0.12 19.00 12.07
CA VAL A 146 0.89 17.98 11.79
C VAL A 146 2.17 18.68 11.33
N ASP A 147 3.23 18.49 12.08
CA ASP A 147 4.53 19.04 11.79
C ASP A 147 5.36 18.07 10.95
N GLU A 148 6.08 18.58 9.96
CA GLU A 148 7.19 17.83 9.41
C GLU A 148 8.25 17.63 10.49
N LEU A 149 8.85 16.46 10.49
CA LEU A 149 9.98 16.09 11.33
C LEU A 149 11.24 15.97 10.45
N PRO A 150 11.95 17.07 10.18
CA PRO A 150 13.15 17.02 9.35
C PRO A 150 14.17 16.05 9.94
N GLN A 151 14.64 15.15 9.11
CA GLN A 151 15.63 14.13 9.47
C GLN A 151 16.95 14.40 8.75
N SER A 152 18.04 13.88 9.30
CA SER A 152 19.30 13.81 8.58
C SER A 152 19.09 13.10 7.24
N PHE A 153 19.80 13.55 6.19
CA PHE A 153 19.76 12.88 4.88
C PHE A 153 20.04 11.38 5.00
N TYR A 154 20.94 10.98 5.89
CA TYR A 154 21.34 9.58 6.08
C TYR A 154 20.31 8.74 6.85
N ALA A 155 19.25 9.32 7.38
CA ALA A 155 18.18 8.54 8.00
C ALA A 155 17.42 7.71 6.97
N PHE A 156 17.18 8.31 5.77
CA PHE A 156 16.38 7.68 4.71
C PHE A 156 17.05 7.73 3.33
N GLY A 157 18.25 8.31 3.23
CA GLY A 157 18.99 8.50 1.99
C GLY A 157 20.42 7.94 2.06
N GLY A 158 21.11 7.97 0.94
CA GLY A 158 22.47 7.46 0.80
C GLY A 158 22.53 6.15 0.03
N TRP A 159 23.69 5.47 0.07
CA TRP A 159 23.94 4.29 -0.75
C TRP A 159 23.10 3.05 -0.38
N GLY A 160 22.65 2.98 0.89
CA GLY A 160 21.80 1.88 1.37
C GLY A 160 20.31 2.15 1.28
N ALA A 161 19.90 3.35 0.86
CA ALA A 161 18.49 3.74 0.89
C ALA A 161 17.67 2.90 -0.07
N GLY A 162 16.63 2.27 0.47
CA GLY A 162 15.49 1.73 -0.25
C GLY A 162 14.25 2.59 -0.03
N ASP A 163 13.07 2.02 -0.24
CA ASP A 163 11.82 2.72 -0.07
C ASP A 163 11.27 2.61 1.36
N LEU A 164 10.57 3.65 1.82
CA LEU A 164 9.66 3.58 2.96
C LEU A 164 8.30 3.12 2.45
N VAL A 165 7.70 2.15 3.14
CA VAL A 165 6.42 1.54 2.71
C VAL A 165 5.26 1.89 3.63
N ASP A 166 5.47 1.93 4.96
CA ASP A 166 4.37 2.17 5.88
C ASP A 166 4.81 2.84 7.20
N ALA A 167 3.90 3.58 7.80
CA ALA A 167 3.99 4.12 9.15
C ALA A 167 3.07 3.35 10.08
N VAL A 168 3.51 3.07 11.30
CA VAL A 168 2.78 2.27 12.28
C VAL A 168 2.84 2.98 13.64
N ILE A 169 1.70 3.03 14.32
CA ILE A 169 1.58 3.47 15.70
C ILE A 169 1.17 2.27 16.54
N THR A 170 1.93 1.95 17.58
CA THR A 170 1.61 0.91 18.55
C THR A 170 1.69 1.46 19.99
N PRO A 171 1.12 0.78 20.99
CA PRO A 171 1.36 1.12 22.39
C PRO A 171 2.85 1.08 22.77
N GLY A 172 3.62 0.19 22.14
CA GLY A 172 5.06 0.06 22.36
C GLY A 172 5.90 1.17 21.72
N GLY A 173 5.33 1.97 20.81
CA GLY A 173 6.00 3.08 20.13
C GLY A 173 5.62 3.20 18.65
N ASP A 174 6.18 4.21 18.01
CA ASP A 174 5.94 4.46 16.58
C ASP A 174 7.08 3.86 15.74
N ALA A 175 6.73 3.30 14.59
CA ALA A 175 7.66 2.72 13.64
C ALA A 175 7.41 3.20 12.21
N LEU A 176 8.47 3.28 11.43
CA LEU A 176 8.40 3.27 9.96
C LEU A 176 8.98 1.95 9.48
N VAL A 177 8.36 1.41 8.44
CA VAL A 177 8.81 0.19 7.77
C VAL A 177 9.21 0.54 6.34
N GLY A 178 10.26 -0.10 5.86
CA GLY A 178 10.77 0.09 4.51
C GLY A 178 11.85 -0.92 4.19
N SER A 179 12.77 -0.53 3.33
CA SER A 179 13.92 -1.35 2.96
C SER A 179 15.22 -0.56 3.06
N TRP A 180 16.34 -1.29 3.30
CA TRP A 180 17.67 -0.71 3.39
C TRP A 180 18.71 -1.72 2.93
N GLY A 181 19.81 -1.24 2.36
CA GLY A 181 20.92 -2.08 1.88
C GLY A 181 21.40 -3.07 2.93
N GLY A 182 21.25 -4.35 2.62
CA GLY A 182 21.66 -5.46 3.49
C GLY A 182 23.16 -5.64 3.52
N ALA A 183 23.65 -6.23 4.61
CA ALA A 183 25.06 -6.56 4.76
C ALA A 183 25.46 -7.80 3.92
N LYS A 184 24.52 -8.72 3.66
CA LYS A 184 24.77 -9.99 2.97
C LYS A 184 24.32 -9.98 1.52
N ALA A 185 23.12 -9.45 1.26
CA ALA A 185 22.56 -9.42 -0.10
C ALA A 185 21.45 -8.37 -0.23
N GLY A 186 21.37 -7.69 -1.37
CA GLY A 186 20.26 -6.83 -1.78
C GLY A 186 19.82 -5.81 -0.74
N LEU A 187 18.51 -5.71 -0.56
CA LEU A 187 17.85 -4.89 0.45
C LEU A 187 17.28 -5.79 1.55
N ASP A 188 17.47 -5.41 2.81
CA ASP A 188 16.78 -5.98 3.95
C ASP A 188 15.43 -5.27 4.14
N ALA A 189 14.45 -5.92 4.77
CA ALA A 189 13.38 -5.18 5.40
C ALA A 189 13.98 -4.38 6.57
N ALA A 190 13.61 -3.12 6.67
CA ALA A 190 14.18 -2.20 7.63
C ALA A 190 13.08 -1.50 8.45
N VAL A 191 13.39 -1.26 9.71
CA VAL A 191 12.49 -0.58 10.65
C VAL A 191 13.22 0.61 11.24
N TRP A 192 12.53 1.73 11.36
CA TRP A 192 12.98 2.91 12.09
C TRP A 192 12.07 3.10 13.30
N THR A 193 12.63 3.31 14.46
CA THR A 193 11.91 3.63 15.68
C THR A 193 12.02 5.12 15.99
N PHE A 194 11.00 5.67 16.65
CA PHE A 194 10.90 7.08 16.94
C PHE A 194 11.20 7.39 18.41
N ALA A 195 12.17 8.27 18.64
CA ALA A 195 12.45 8.84 19.95
C ALA A 195 13.01 10.25 19.78
N ASP A 196 12.66 11.16 20.69
CA ASP A 196 13.19 12.54 20.74
C ASP A 196 13.09 13.29 19.39
N ARG A 197 11.99 13.08 18.65
CA ARG A 197 11.73 13.62 17.29
C ARG A 197 12.70 13.12 16.21
N VAL A 198 13.42 12.03 16.46
CA VAL A 198 14.37 11.41 15.54
C VAL A 198 13.94 10.00 15.19
N TRP A 199 13.99 9.66 13.91
CA TRP A 199 13.85 8.32 13.40
C TRP A 199 15.21 7.65 13.32
N THR A 200 15.38 6.56 14.07
CA THR A 200 16.61 5.79 14.10
C THR A 200 16.39 4.42 13.44
N ARG A 201 17.14 4.16 12.36
CA ARG A 201 17.10 2.84 11.71
C ARG A 201 17.68 1.80 12.66
N GLN A 202 16.97 0.69 12.76
CA GLN A 202 17.37 -0.46 13.55
C GLN A 202 18.12 -1.47 12.67
N GLU A 203 19.04 -2.22 13.28
CA GLU A 203 19.79 -3.23 12.54
C GLU A 203 18.91 -4.44 12.18
N SER A 204 18.90 -4.81 10.89
CA SER A 204 18.21 -6.01 10.40
C SER A 204 19.12 -7.25 10.48
N ALA A 205 20.43 -7.04 10.52
CA ALA A 205 21.42 -8.14 10.56
C ALA A 205 21.19 -9.08 11.74
N GLY A 206 21.18 -10.39 11.45
CA GLY A 206 20.91 -11.44 12.43
C GLY A 206 19.45 -11.59 12.85
N THR A 207 18.52 -10.85 12.23
CA THR A 207 17.08 -11.00 12.45
C THR A 207 16.39 -11.65 11.27
N ALA A 208 15.10 -11.95 11.38
CA ALA A 208 14.29 -12.44 10.27
C ALA A 208 14.08 -11.41 9.15
N LEU A 209 14.43 -10.14 9.36
CA LEU A 209 14.32 -9.07 8.38
C LEU A 209 15.54 -9.02 7.42
N GLU A 210 16.59 -9.78 7.72
CA GLU A 210 17.83 -9.81 6.92
C GLU A 210 17.66 -10.62 5.64
N SER A 211 18.05 -10.05 4.51
CA SER A 211 18.21 -10.76 3.24
C SER A 211 19.52 -11.53 3.20
N THR A 212 19.50 -12.68 2.55
CA THR A 212 20.68 -13.54 2.36
C THR A 212 20.91 -13.80 0.86
N ALA A 213 22.01 -14.48 0.52
CA ALA A 213 22.30 -14.83 -0.87
C ALA A 213 21.23 -15.73 -1.52
N THR A 214 20.42 -16.42 -0.71
CA THR A 214 19.39 -17.36 -1.18
C THR A 214 17.96 -16.94 -0.87
N LEU A 215 17.78 -15.86 -0.07
CA LEU A 215 16.46 -15.36 0.33
C LEU A 215 16.50 -13.84 0.39
N LEU A 216 15.70 -13.18 -0.44
CA LEU A 216 15.54 -11.73 -0.37
C LEU A 216 14.19 -11.39 0.26
N VAL A 217 14.19 -10.42 1.18
CA VAL A 217 13.02 -9.94 1.92
C VAL A 217 12.48 -8.68 1.27
N GLY A 218 11.20 -8.68 0.89
CA GLY A 218 10.53 -7.56 0.24
C GLY A 218 9.32 -7.06 1.04
N PRO A 219 9.45 -6.03 1.89
CA PRO A 219 8.31 -5.48 2.63
C PRO A 219 7.38 -4.69 1.69
N ARG A 220 6.06 -4.80 1.93
CA ARG A 220 5.01 -4.11 1.15
C ARG A 220 4.08 -3.26 1.97
N GLY A 221 3.86 -3.60 3.22
CA GLY A 221 3.02 -2.86 4.15
C GLY A 221 3.31 -3.25 5.59
N ALA A 222 2.69 -2.55 6.53
CA ALA A 222 2.79 -2.88 7.93
C ALA A 222 1.56 -2.44 8.72
N THR A 223 1.32 -3.07 9.85
CA THR A 223 0.27 -2.70 10.81
C THR A 223 0.73 -2.95 12.23
N GLY A 224 0.10 -2.29 13.19
CA GLY A 224 0.32 -2.59 14.62
C GLY A 224 -0.27 -3.95 14.98
N ASP A 225 0.42 -4.67 15.85
CA ASP A 225 0.04 -5.97 16.37
C ASP A 225 0.40 -6.05 17.86
N GLY A 226 -0.55 -5.67 18.71
CA GLY A 226 -0.28 -5.38 20.12
C GLY A 226 0.80 -4.32 20.28
N ASP A 227 1.85 -4.60 21.06
CA ASP A 227 3.00 -3.71 21.23
C ASP A 227 4.00 -3.81 20.07
N GLY A 228 3.83 -4.79 19.18
CA GLY A 228 4.69 -5.07 18.05
C GLY A 228 4.17 -4.57 16.72
N VAL A 229 4.84 -5.02 15.66
CA VAL A 229 4.56 -4.68 14.28
C VAL A 229 4.43 -5.97 13.47
N LEU A 230 3.43 -6.04 12.61
CA LEU A 230 3.30 -7.02 11.55
C LEU A 230 3.65 -6.38 10.21
N VAL A 231 4.71 -6.84 9.57
CA VAL A 231 5.13 -6.44 8.22
C VAL A 231 4.59 -7.46 7.23
N THR A 232 3.96 -7.01 6.15
CA THR A 232 3.51 -7.84 5.03
C THR A 232 4.47 -7.71 3.86
N GLY A 233 4.59 -8.75 3.04
CA GLY A 233 5.46 -8.69 1.87
C GLY A 233 5.67 -10.04 1.21
N SER A 234 6.84 -10.21 0.61
CA SER A 234 7.26 -11.45 -0.03
C SER A 234 8.68 -11.86 0.34
N ALA A 235 8.90 -13.16 0.31
CA ALA A 235 10.22 -13.78 0.39
C ALA A 235 10.57 -14.33 -1.00
N LEU A 236 11.66 -13.84 -1.59
CA LEU A 236 12.15 -14.30 -2.89
C LEU A 236 13.25 -15.34 -2.66
N HIS A 237 12.96 -16.58 -2.98
CA HIS A 237 13.88 -17.72 -2.88
C HIS A 237 14.71 -17.84 -4.16
N LEU A 238 16.02 -18.02 -4.01
CA LEU A 238 17.00 -18.08 -5.10
C LEU A 238 17.79 -19.38 -5.15
N ASP A 239 17.59 -20.30 -4.21
CA ASP A 239 18.36 -21.52 -4.06
C ASP A 239 17.91 -22.66 -5.00
N GLN A 240 16.66 -22.68 -5.43
CA GLN A 240 16.09 -23.72 -6.31
C GLN A 240 15.42 -23.12 -7.56
N GLY A 241 15.77 -21.89 -7.92
CA GLY A 241 15.15 -21.11 -8.98
C GLY A 241 14.78 -19.73 -8.46
N VAL A 242 13.84 -19.05 -9.13
CA VAL A 242 13.30 -17.77 -8.66
C VAL A 242 11.85 -18.02 -8.28
N ASP A 243 11.58 -18.07 -6.98
CA ASP A 243 10.26 -18.33 -6.42
C ASP A 243 9.94 -17.26 -5.38
N GLN A 244 8.86 -16.51 -5.63
CA GLN A 244 8.41 -15.42 -4.75
C GLN A 244 7.17 -15.87 -3.97
N THR A 245 7.31 -16.02 -2.67
CA THR A 245 6.23 -16.47 -1.78
C THR A 245 5.77 -15.37 -0.84
N ALA A 246 4.45 -15.29 -0.64
CA ALA A 246 3.87 -14.36 0.33
C ALA A 246 4.32 -14.74 1.75
N ALA A 247 4.76 -13.74 2.50
CA ALA A 247 5.20 -13.90 3.86
C ALA A 247 4.84 -12.68 4.72
N VAL A 248 4.81 -12.87 6.02
CA VAL A 248 4.73 -11.78 6.99
C VAL A 248 5.87 -11.91 8.00
N TRP A 249 6.27 -10.80 8.58
CA TRP A 249 7.25 -10.73 9.65
C TRP A 249 6.59 -10.09 10.87
N ARG A 250 6.60 -10.80 11.97
CA ARG A 250 5.98 -10.36 13.23
C ARG A 250 7.07 -10.04 14.25
N SER A 251 6.87 -8.98 15.00
CA SER A 251 7.70 -8.63 16.15
C SER A 251 6.91 -8.72 17.46
N SER A 252 7.60 -8.93 18.57
CA SER A 252 7.01 -8.94 19.92
C SER A 252 6.97 -7.56 20.57
N GLY A 253 7.69 -6.60 20.05
CA GLY A 253 7.72 -5.19 20.42
C GLY A 253 8.08 -4.40 19.16
N VAL A 254 8.19 -3.08 19.25
CA VAL A 254 8.37 -2.21 18.06
C VAL A 254 9.54 -2.64 17.17
N ASN A 255 10.61 -3.19 17.75
CA ASN A 255 11.76 -3.69 16.99
C ASN A 255 12.44 -4.90 17.64
N THR A 256 11.72 -5.78 18.29
CA THR A 256 12.31 -6.95 18.96
C THR A 256 11.57 -8.22 18.64
N GLY A 257 12.27 -9.35 18.68
CA GLY A 257 11.64 -10.68 18.54
C GLY A 257 11.10 -10.95 17.14
N TRP A 258 11.76 -10.44 16.10
CA TRP A 258 11.34 -10.66 14.71
C TRP A 258 11.42 -12.11 14.30
N HIS A 259 10.33 -12.63 13.74
CA HIS A 259 10.29 -13.93 13.08
C HIS A 259 9.41 -13.86 11.83
N ARG A 260 9.71 -14.73 10.87
CA ARG A 260 8.97 -14.84 9.61
C ARG A 260 7.90 -15.93 9.72
N ILE A 261 6.76 -15.67 9.12
CA ILE A 261 5.66 -16.61 8.97
C ILE A 261 5.35 -16.71 7.47
N ASP A 262 5.58 -17.87 6.87
CA ASP A 262 5.25 -18.11 5.48
C ASP A 262 3.75 -18.36 5.35
N LEU A 263 3.13 -17.76 4.34
CA LEU A 263 1.68 -17.85 4.12
C LEU A 263 1.34 -19.07 3.25
N PRO A 264 0.46 -19.97 3.71
CA PRO A 264 0.17 -21.22 3.01
C PRO A 264 -0.63 -20.98 1.72
N GLY A 265 -0.52 -21.93 0.77
CA GLY A 265 -1.21 -21.86 -0.53
C GLY A 265 -0.66 -20.78 -1.45
N ALA A 266 0.51 -20.23 -1.12
CA ALA A 266 1.23 -19.34 -1.98
C ALA A 266 1.74 -20.12 -3.20
N GLY A 267 1.34 -19.69 -4.41
CA GLY A 267 1.91 -20.20 -5.66
C GLY A 267 3.33 -19.68 -5.88
N ALA A 268 3.91 -20.00 -7.02
CA ALA A 268 5.27 -19.59 -7.39
C ALA A 268 5.44 -18.06 -7.49
N HIS A 269 4.35 -17.30 -7.52
CA HIS A 269 4.37 -15.85 -7.52
C HIS A 269 3.27 -15.31 -6.62
N SER A 270 3.61 -15.04 -5.36
CA SER A 270 2.67 -14.53 -4.39
C SER A 270 3.27 -13.46 -3.48
N GLU A 271 2.41 -12.58 -2.96
CA GLU A 271 2.79 -11.45 -2.14
C GLU A 271 1.67 -11.08 -1.16
N ALA A 272 2.02 -10.82 0.08
CA ALA A 272 1.15 -10.19 1.06
C ALA A 272 1.29 -8.66 0.96
N VAL A 273 0.19 -7.95 0.79
CA VAL A 273 0.21 -6.51 0.50
C VAL A 273 -0.14 -5.68 1.73
N SER A 274 -1.17 -6.05 2.47
CA SER A 274 -1.61 -5.31 3.64
C SER A 274 -2.24 -6.22 4.68
N ALA A 275 -2.35 -5.74 5.91
CA ALA A 275 -3.00 -6.49 6.99
C ALA A 275 -3.73 -5.55 7.96
N GLN A 276 -4.68 -6.11 8.68
CA GLN A 276 -5.33 -5.51 9.84
C GLN A 276 -5.36 -6.51 10.96
N CYS A 277 -4.79 -6.14 12.11
CA CYS A 277 -4.84 -6.95 13.33
C CYS A 277 -5.93 -6.47 14.26
N SER A 278 -6.57 -7.41 14.94
CA SER A 278 -7.58 -7.17 15.95
C SER A 278 -6.89 -6.90 17.31
N PRO A 279 -7.14 -5.77 17.95
CA PRO A 279 -6.58 -5.51 19.27
C PRO A 279 -7.20 -6.39 20.37
N ALA A 280 -8.32 -7.05 20.08
CA ALA A 280 -9.04 -7.85 21.08
C ALA A 280 -8.41 -9.23 21.31
N ASP A 281 -7.90 -9.86 20.25
CA ASP A 281 -7.39 -11.24 20.27
C ASP A 281 -6.07 -11.44 19.51
N GLY A 282 -5.51 -10.38 18.95
CA GLY A 282 -4.26 -10.44 18.17
C GLY A 282 -4.36 -11.22 16.87
N SER A 283 -5.58 -11.58 16.42
CA SER A 283 -5.76 -12.17 15.10
C SER A 283 -5.59 -11.11 14.02
N CYS A 284 -5.02 -11.50 12.87
CA CYS A 284 -4.86 -10.58 11.74
C CYS A 284 -5.47 -11.17 10.48
N LEU A 285 -6.14 -10.33 9.69
CA LEU A 285 -6.48 -10.64 8.30
C LEU A 285 -5.43 -10.01 7.41
N VAL A 286 -4.76 -10.85 6.62
CA VAL A 286 -3.74 -10.46 5.64
C VAL A 286 -4.36 -10.52 4.26
N THR A 287 -4.13 -9.51 3.44
CA THR A 287 -4.55 -9.47 2.02
C THR A 287 -3.34 -9.45 1.11
N GLY A 288 -3.49 -10.03 -0.06
CA GLY A 288 -2.43 -10.06 -1.06
C GLY A 288 -2.89 -10.70 -2.37
N GLN A 289 -1.94 -11.23 -3.10
CA GLN A 289 -2.22 -11.92 -4.36
C GLN A 289 -1.42 -13.24 -4.46
N VAL A 290 -1.98 -14.19 -5.20
CA VAL A 290 -1.33 -15.44 -5.64
C VAL A 290 -1.57 -15.58 -7.14
N ASP A 291 -0.51 -15.61 -7.92
CA ASP A 291 -0.56 -15.75 -9.38
C ASP A 291 -1.55 -14.77 -10.04
N GLY A 292 -1.51 -13.50 -9.61
CA GLY A 292 -2.38 -12.44 -10.12
C GLY A 292 -3.84 -12.53 -9.67
N ARG A 293 -4.14 -13.25 -8.59
CA ARG A 293 -5.50 -13.35 -8.01
C ARG A 293 -5.49 -12.93 -6.56
N LEU A 294 -6.56 -12.25 -6.14
CA LEU A 294 -6.75 -11.88 -4.74
C LEU A 294 -6.66 -13.11 -3.83
N ALA A 295 -5.85 -12.99 -2.79
CA ALA A 295 -5.69 -13.99 -1.75
C ALA A 295 -5.83 -13.36 -0.37
N LEU A 296 -6.37 -14.12 0.58
CA LEU A 296 -6.56 -13.72 1.96
C LEU A 296 -6.05 -14.81 2.89
N TRP A 297 -5.46 -14.40 4.00
CA TRP A 297 -5.00 -15.32 5.05
C TRP A 297 -5.44 -14.82 6.43
N ASP A 298 -5.86 -15.74 7.28
CA ASP A 298 -5.99 -15.49 8.71
C ASP A 298 -4.70 -15.83 9.41
N LEU A 299 -4.31 -15.00 10.33
CA LEU A 299 -3.17 -15.21 11.19
C LEU A 299 -3.63 -15.21 12.65
N HIS A 300 -3.46 -16.35 13.34
CA HIS A 300 -3.71 -16.51 14.77
C HIS A 300 -2.41 -16.94 15.46
N GLY A 301 -1.84 -16.06 16.28
CA GLY A 301 -0.47 -16.26 16.73
C GLY A 301 0.46 -16.42 15.51
N ASP A 302 1.26 -17.47 15.48
CA ASP A 302 2.19 -17.78 14.38
C ASP A 302 1.59 -18.74 13.34
N THR A 303 0.29 -19.05 13.47
CA THR A 303 -0.39 -19.95 12.52
C THR A 303 -1.12 -19.15 11.47
N ALA A 304 -0.72 -19.31 10.21
CA ALA A 304 -1.39 -18.74 9.06
C ALA A 304 -2.27 -19.79 8.35
N THR A 305 -3.46 -19.39 7.94
CA THR A 305 -4.40 -20.23 7.19
C THR A 305 -4.94 -19.48 5.99
N ALA A 306 -4.80 -20.06 4.79
CA ALA A 306 -5.38 -19.48 3.58
C ALA A 306 -6.91 -19.53 3.64
N ARG A 307 -7.55 -18.43 3.31
CA ARG A 307 -9.02 -18.36 3.22
C ARG A 307 -9.53 -19.03 1.96
N ALA A 308 -10.37 -20.04 2.15
CA ALA A 308 -11.08 -20.70 1.06
C ALA A 308 -12.37 -19.95 0.66
N GLY A 309 -12.93 -20.31 -0.49
CA GLY A 309 -14.24 -19.80 -0.93
C GLY A 309 -14.22 -18.33 -1.39
N LEU A 310 -13.06 -17.78 -1.70
CA LEU A 310 -12.94 -16.45 -2.29
C LEU A 310 -13.46 -16.47 -3.74
N PRO A 311 -14.16 -15.41 -4.18
CA PRO A 311 -14.44 -15.22 -5.59
C PRO A 311 -13.13 -15.03 -6.37
N ILE A 312 -13.09 -15.45 -7.62
CA ILE A 312 -11.92 -15.25 -8.48
C ILE A 312 -11.87 -13.78 -8.90
N ILE A 313 -10.94 -13.05 -8.33
CA ILE A 313 -10.70 -11.63 -8.63
C ILE A 313 -9.26 -11.48 -9.10
N GLY A 314 -9.08 -10.99 -10.34
CA GLY A 314 -7.77 -10.67 -10.88
C GLY A 314 -7.22 -9.39 -10.23
N VAL A 315 -5.95 -9.42 -9.87
CA VAL A 315 -5.20 -8.29 -9.31
C VAL A 315 -3.93 -8.13 -10.14
N GLY A 316 -3.76 -6.95 -10.73
CA GLY A 316 -2.56 -6.61 -11.49
C GLY A 316 -1.43 -6.06 -10.60
N ASP A 317 -0.20 -6.07 -11.11
CA ASP A 317 1.00 -5.63 -10.38
C ASP A 317 0.94 -4.15 -9.92
N GLN A 318 0.14 -3.33 -10.59
CA GLN A 318 -0.04 -1.91 -10.27
C GLN A 318 -1.35 -1.62 -9.51
N ASP A 319 -2.07 -2.67 -9.16
CA ASP A 319 -3.30 -2.55 -8.41
C ASP A 319 -3.02 -2.38 -6.91
N VAL A 320 -3.85 -1.59 -6.26
CA VAL A 320 -3.80 -1.39 -4.81
C VAL A 320 -4.91 -2.19 -4.16
N ILE A 321 -4.56 -3.03 -3.21
CA ILE A 321 -5.50 -3.67 -2.29
C ILE A 321 -5.45 -2.88 -0.97
N PRO A 322 -6.43 -2.01 -0.69
CA PRO A 322 -6.47 -1.27 0.57
C PRO A 322 -6.45 -2.19 1.78
N ARG A 323 -6.01 -1.64 2.91
CA ARG A 323 -5.99 -2.37 4.19
C ARG A 323 -7.38 -2.94 4.48
N PRO A 324 -7.49 -4.21 4.89
CA PRO A 324 -8.76 -4.80 5.28
C PRO A 324 -9.33 -4.09 6.51
N MET A 325 -10.63 -4.18 6.71
CA MET A 325 -11.35 -3.47 7.77
C MET A 325 -12.24 -4.45 8.54
N SER A 326 -12.53 -4.13 9.80
CA SER A 326 -13.50 -4.86 10.62
C SER A 326 -14.81 -4.10 10.73
N ALA A 327 -15.92 -4.74 10.41
CA ALA A 327 -17.29 -4.21 10.51
C ALA A 327 -18.12 -5.11 11.44
N GLY A 328 -18.03 -4.88 12.75
CA GLY A 328 -18.61 -5.79 13.73
C GLY A 328 -17.99 -7.18 13.63
N ALA A 329 -18.82 -8.20 13.36
CA ALA A 329 -18.36 -9.58 13.15
C ALA A 329 -17.83 -9.86 11.73
N HIS A 330 -17.93 -8.90 10.82
CA HIS A 330 -17.53 -9.06 9.42
C HIS A 330 -16.16 -8.46 9.16
N SER A 331 -15.38 -9.12 8.32
CA SER A 331 -14.20 -8.55 7.69
C SER A 331 -14.60 -7.97 6.33
N LEU A 332 -14.10 -6.78 6.00
CA LEU A 332 -14.31 -6.13 4.72
C LEU A 332 -12.98 -5.97 3.98
N VAL A 333 -12.99 -6.28 2.69
CA VAL A 333 -11.86 -6.08 1.80
C VAL A 333 -12.36 -5.34 0.56
N VAL A 334 -11.70 -4.25 0.23
CA VAL A 334 -11.91 -3.55 -1.05
C VAL A 334 -10.82 -4.01 -2.01
N SER A 335 -11.20 -4.45 -3.19
CA SER A 335 -10.25 -4.97 -4.19
C SER A 335 -10.53 -4.34 -5.55
N PRO A 336 -9.51 -4.19 -6.40
CA PRO A 336 -9.71 -3.93 -7.82
C PRO A 336 -10.39 -5.13 -8.48
N SER A 337 -11.22 -4.88 -9.48
CA SER A 337 -11.84 -5.93 -10.30
C SER A 337 -12.24 -5.34 -11.65
N ALA A 338 -11.61 -5.80 -12.72
CA ALA A 338 -11.96 -5.41 -14.11
C ALA A 338 -12.11 -3.88 -14.31
N GLY A 339 -11.18 -3.09 -13.75
CA GLY A 339 -11.18 -1.63 -13.88
C GLY A 339 -12.13 -0.88 -12.93
N GLN A 340 -12.77 -1.58 -11.99
CA GLN A 340 -13.65 -1.04 -10.97
C GLN A 340 -13.23 -1.52 -9.57
N SER A 341 -13.94 -1.06 -8.57
CA SER A 341 -13.80 -1.58 -7.20
C SER A 341 -14.87 -2.62 -6.91
N VAL A 342 -14.52 -3.62 -6.12
CA VAL A 342 -15.43 -4.58 -5.51
C VAL A 342 -15.21 -4.60 -4.00
N VAL A 343 -16.29 -4.79 -3.24
CA VAL A 343 -16.23 -4.96 -1.79
C VAL A 343 -16.55 -6.41 -1.47
N LEU A 344 -15.62 -7.07 -0.79
CA LEU A 344 -15.83 -8.40 -0.25
C LEU A 344 -16.16 -8.27 1.24
N SER A 345 -17.09 -9.09 1.71
CA SER A 345 -17.40 -9.22 3.13
C SER A 345 -17.40 -10.68 3.55
N SER A 346 -16.85 -10.96 4.73
CA SER A 346 -16.96 -12.30 5.30
C SER A 346 -18.43 -12.62 5.62
N ALA A 347 -18.86 -13.84 5.29
CA ALA A 347 -20.19 -14.38 5.58
C ALA A 347 -20.05 -15.73 6.31
N SER A 348 -21.15 -16.27 6.81
CA SER A 348 -21.13 -17.56 7.53
C SER A 348 -20.59 -18.72 6.67
N GLU A 349 -20.77 -18.65 5.36
CA GLU A 349 -20.37 -19.69 4.40
C GLU A 349 -19.39 -19.16 3.34
N GLY A 350 -18.39 -18.36 3.73
CA GLY A 350 -17.38 -17.85 2.79
C GLY A 350 -17.39 -16.33 2.65
N TRP A 351 -17.30 -15.85 1.42
CA TRP A 351 -17.21 -14.43 1.10
C TRP A 351 -18.31 -13.98 0.14
N ALA A 352 -18.99 -12.92 0.50
CA ALA A 352 -19.97 -12.27 -0.34
C ALA A 352 -19.33 -11.05 -1.05
N THR A 353 -19.80 -10.76 -2.28
CA THR A 353 -19.32 -9.61 -3.05
C THR A 353 -20.42 -8.57 -3.22
N SER A 354 -20.05 -7.31 -3.12
CA SER A 354 -20.88 -6.15 -3.43
C SER A 354 -20.20 -5.28 -4.46
N ALA A 355 -20.96 -4.65 -5.34
CA ALA A 355 -20.40 -3.66 -6.26
C ALA A 355 -19.78 -2.50 -5.47
N GLY A 356 -18.52 -2.20 -5.75
CA GLY A 356 -17.83 -1.02 -5.25
C GLY A 356 -18.16 0.24 -6.07
N PRO A 357 -17.58 1.40 -5.72
CA PRO A 357 -17.70 2.59 -6.55
C PRO A 357 -16.91 2.45 -7.86
N THR A 358 -17.21 3.31 -8.82
CA THR A 358 -16.49 3.35 -10.09
C THR A 358 -15.02 3.73 -9.90
N GLY A 359 -14.12 3.12 -10.68
CA GLY A 359 -12.68 3.32 -10.64
C GLY A 359 -11.95 2.31 -9.76
N LEU A 360 -10.63 2.28 -9.88
CA LEU A 360 -9.75 1.39 -9.12
C LEU A 360 -9.54 1.93 -7.70
N PRO A 361 -9.62 1.11 -6.66
CA PRO A 361 -9.41 1.57 -5.30
C PRO A 361 -7.96 2.00 -5.09
N VAL A 362 -7.74 3.06 -4.33
CA VAL A 362 -6.42 3.50 -3.87
C VAL A 362 -6.31 3.50 -2.35
N ALA A 363 -7.43 3.69 -1.65
CA ALA A 363 -7.51 3.61 -0.19
C ALA A 363 -8.95 3.33 0.24
N ALA A 364 -9.12 2.74 1.40
CA ALA A 364 -10.43 2.53 2.02
C ALA A 364 -10.35 2.71 3.54
N ALA A 365 -11.45 3.15 4.14
CA ALA A 365 -11.58 3.25 5.59
C ALA A 365 -13.05 3.05 6.01
N LEU A 366 -13.26 2.43 7.16
CA LEU A 366 -14.58 2.26 7.76
C LEU A 366 -14.67 3.11 9.04
N VAL A 367 -15.68 3.97 9.13
CA VAL A 367 -15.94 4.79 10.30
C VAL A 367 -17.39 4.56 10.74
N GLY A 368 -17.59 3.89 11.86
CA GLY A 368 -18.91 3.40 12.25
C GLY A 368 -19.47 2.45 11.19
N ASP A 369 -20.61 2.81 10.60
CA ASP A 369 -21.24 2.08 9.50
C ASP A 369 -20.96 2.70 8.11
N ARG A 370 -20.03 3.65 8.01
CA ARG A 370 -19.70 4.34 6.76
C ARG A 370 -18.41 3.81 6.16
N LEU A 371 -18.54 3.17 5.01
CA LEU A 371 -17.40 2.71 4.21
C LEU A 371 -17.01 3.82 3.21
N TYR A 372 -15.82 4.36 3.39
CA TYR A 372 -15.20 5.31 2.47
C TYR A 372 -14.24 4.58 1.54
N VAL A 373 -14.30 4.91 0.25
CA VAL A 373 -13.36 4.36 -0.76
C VAL A 373 -12.88 5.50 -1.65
N ALA A 374 -11.59 5.69 -1.68
CA ALA A 374 -10.95 6.55 -2.67
C ALA A 374 -10.61 5.74 -3.91
N THR A 375 -10.92 6.25 -5.09
CA THR A 375 -10.65 5.57 -6.36
C THR A 375 -9.93 6.46 -7.35
N ARG A 376 -9.12 5.87 -8.21
CA ARG A 376 -8.65 6.47 -9.45
C ARG A 376 -9.43 5.87 -10.62
N PRO A 377 -9.91 6.67 -11.58
CA PRO A 377 -10.51 6.12 -12.80
C PRO A 377 -9.44 5.52 -13.71
N THR A 378 -9.81 4.54 -14.51
CA THR A 378 -8.91 3.86 -15.45
C THR A 378 -8.44 4.74 -16.61
N ALA A 379 -9.08 5.89 -16.85
CA ALA A 379 -8.83 6.76 -17.99
C ALA A 379 -8.10 8.08 -17.65
N GLY A 380 -7.38 8.16 -16.52
CA GLY A 380 -6.55 9.33 -16.20
C GLY A 380 -7.29 10.56 -15.67
N ALA A 381 -8.56 10.45 -15.31
CA ALA A 381 -9.28 11.50 -14.57
C ALA A 381 -8.83 11.55 -13.10
N ALA A 382 -9.20 12.62 -12.38
CA ALA A 382 -8.86 12.79 -10.96
C ALA A 382 -9.44 11.67 -10.08
N ALA A 383 -8.75 11.35 -8.99
CA ALA A 383 -9.24 10.43 -7.99
C ALA A 383 -10.48 11.00 -7.28
N ASN A 384 -11.44 10.15 -6.97
CA ASN A 384 -12.67 10.52 -6.29
C ASN A 384 -12.78 9.82 -4.94
N LEU A 385 -13.51 10.45 -4.01
CA LEU A 385 -13.89 9.85 -2.74
C LEU A 385 -15.38 9.51 -2.76
N PHE A 386 -15.68 8.27 -2.40
CA PHE A 386 -17.05 7.78 -2.28
C PHE A 386 -17.33 7.30 -0.85
N VAL A 387 -18.60 7.35 -0.48
CA VAL A 387 -19.08 6.79 0.78
C VAL A 387 -20.34 5.97 0.54
N ALA A 388 -20.44 4.84 1.21
CA ALA A 388 -21.66 4.04 1.31
C ALA A 388 -21.93 3.67 2.76
N ARG A 389 -23.18 3.41 3.10
CA ARG A 389 -23.53 2.85 4.39
C ARG A 389 -23.36 1.33 4.32
N TRP A 390 -22.58 0.78 5.24
CA TRP A 390 -22.48 -0.65 5.45
C TRP A 390 -23.66 -1.11 6.32
N PRO A 391 -24.46 -2.08 5.89
CA PRO A 391 -25.71 -2.42 6.60
C PRO A 391 -25.52 -3.17 7.92
N GLY A 392 -24.29 -3.57 8.30
CA GLY A 392 -24.00 -4.29 9.54
C GLY A 392 -24.17 -5.80 9.41
#